data_4825847f16d34956bf1fb4551f12a6e8
#
_entry.id   4825847f16d34956bf1fb4551f12a6e8
#
_cell.length_a   1.000
_cell.length_b   1.000
_cell.length_c   1.000
_cell.angle_alpha   90.00
_cell.angle_beta   90.00
_cell.angle_gamma   90.00
#
_symmetry.space_group_name_H-M   'P 1'
#
loop_
_entity.id
_entity.type
_entity.pdbx_description
1 polymer ?
#
loop_
_entity_poly.entity_id
_entity_poly.type
_entity_poly.pdbx_seq_one_letter_code
_entity_poly.pdbx_strand_id
1 'polypeptide(L)'
;MGDYETILTFLGILAAFILITLMLGLRERKRTRNKLRAALRSSFGKPPFKKTAPERYAQIPQYYLHHPGDFQIDDITWNDLDLDEMFSQMDSTCCAAGEEYLYYLLRTPALRAGDLPFSREQYDWFGEGAHEEERLRLQEILTGLGHAGRYSLYDYIDSTASLGERSNLPHYLAIAAPFAAFALMFLHTGVGIILLLAVLAFNLVSYFKEKAKIAPYFQVFNYVLRLLECAEKVEKQNCPVFKEEADRIPALLASFASFRRGTGLFLGSTTGSTDPAGFVLEYVRILFHLDLIKFNSMLAQMRGRQKEIDALLTIIGRIDSCISLVSWRETLPFYTVPLLKEQAEQDQEGAEKTGTAADLYNTDTAANADKADTAFRVQDLYHPLLTDPVSNSLEARRPVLLTGSNASGKSTFLKAAALCALLSQSTGIAPAKSYSGAYYRIYTSMALRDSLRDGESYFIVEIKSLRRILQASGNVSVSASEQAVFTGSQQSMQQIPVLCCIDEVLRGTNTVERIAASAEILRCFAGRNVLCFAATHDLELTSLLGDVFDNYHFSEEIENGDVRFSYRLQPGPSTTCNAIALLGALGYDRTLVDSARTRADRFLAEGRWQ
;
A
#
# COMPACT_ATOMS: atom_id res chain seq x y z
N MET A 1 29.14 -66.56 -14.43
CA MET A 1 30.05 -65.41 -14.11
C MET A 1 29.74 -64.17 -14.99
N GLY A 2 29.39 -64.31 -16.27
CA GLY A 2 29.12 -63.16 -17.15
C GLY A 2 27.94 -62.26 -16.74
N ASP A 3 26.89 -62.81 -16.12
CA ASP A 3 25.68 -62.02 -15.79
C ASP A 3 25.92 -61.06 -14.59
N TYR A 4 26.79 -61.42 -13.65
CA TYR A 4 27.12 -60.54 -12.53
C TYR A 4 27.99 -59.34 -12.95
N GLU A 5 28.93 -59.49 -13.85
CA GLU A 5 29.75 -58.41 -14.37
C GLU A 5 28.93 -57.44 -15.19
N THR A 6 27.96 -57.95 -15.94
CA THR A 6 27.04 -57.12 -16.75
C THR A 6 26.10 -56.31 -15.84
N ILE A 7 25.59 -56.90 -14.77
CA ILE A 7 24.75 -56.20 -13.78
C ILE A 7 25.56 -55.14 -13.03
N LEU A 8 26.80 -55.43 -12.64
CA LEU A 8 27.70 -54.50 -11.94
C LEU A 8 28.08 -53.31 -12.85
N THR A 9 28.37 -53.57 -14.12
CA THR A 9 28.63 -52.47 -15.10
C THR A 9 27.41 -51.62 -15.34
N PHE A 10 26.22 -52.21 -15.46
CA PHE A 10 24.96 -51.45 -15.61
C PHE A 10 24.67 -50.59 -14.37
N LEU A 11 24.82 -51.12 -13.16
CA LEU A 11 24.66 -50.38 -11.90
C LEU A 11 25.69 -49.25 -11.77
N GLY A 12 26.92 -49.46 -12.22
CA GLY A 12 27.95 -48.44 -12.26
C GLY A 12 27.64 -47.30 -13.21
N ILE A 13 27.15 -47.61 -14.42
CA ILE A 13 26.71 -46.60 -15.39
C ILE A 13 25.51 -45.83 -14.88
N LEU A 14 24.51 -46.49 -14.26
CA LEU A 14 23.34 -45.86 -13.68
C LEU A 14 23.73 -44.93 -12.51
N ALA A 15 24.62 -45.36 -11.61
CA ALA A 15 25.12 -44.55 -10.52
C ALA A 15 25.90 -43.33 -11.02
N ALA A 16 26.75 -43.47 -12.05
CA ALA A 16 27.46 -42.37 -12.69
C ALA A 16 26.48 -41.36 -13.33
N PHE A 17 25.44 -41.86 -14.03
CA PHE A 17 24.40 -41.01 -14.62
C PHE A 17 23.63 -40.23 -13.54
N ILE A 18 23.21 -40.87 -12.45
CA ILE A 18 22.56 -40.19 -11.31
C ILE A 18 23.49 -39.15 -10.71
N LEU A 19 24.76 -39.46 -10.48
CA LEU A 19 25.73 -38.52 -9.91
C LEU A 19 25.94 -37.29 -10.81
N ILE A 20 26.12 -37.51 -12.13
CA ILE A 20 26.27 -36.45 -13.11
C ILE A 20 25.02 -35.56 -13.14
N THR A 21 23.82 -36.14 -13.18
CA THR A 21 22.55 -35.40 -13.17
C THR A 21 22.39 -34.56 -11.89
N LEU A 22 22.75 -35.14 -10.74
CA LEU A 22 22.76 -34.44 -9.46
C LEU A 22 23.77 -33.29 -9.44
N MET A 23 24.98 -33.49 -9.96
CA MET A 23 26.02 -32.45 -10.04
C MET A 23 25.61 -31.33 -10.99
N LEU A 24 25.02 -31.65 -12.13
CA LEU A 24 24.48 -30.64 -13.09
C LEU A 24 23.35 -29.85 -12.45
N GLY A 25 22.43 -30.51 -11.75
CA GLY A 25 21.34 -29.84 -11.01
C GLY A 25 21.84 -28.91 -9.91
N LEU A 26 22.84 -29.33 -9.13
CA LEU A 26 23.47 -28.48 -8.11
C LEU A 26 24.19 -27.27 -8.73
N ARG A 27 24.89 -27.48 -9.87
CA ARG A 27 25.59 -26.43 -10.58
C ARG A 27 24.60 -25.40 -11.15
N GLU A 28 23.49 -25.84 -11.72
CA GLU A 28 22.45 -24.96 -12.25
C GLU A 28 21.75 -24.18 -11.12
N ARG A 29 21.41 -24.81 -10.00
CA ARG A 29 20.89 -24.14 -8.81
C ARG A 29 21.84 -23.05 -8.31
N LYS A 30 23.13 -23.33 -8.22
CA LYS A 30 24.15 -22.35 -7.81
C LYS A 30 24.24 -21.20 -8.80
N ARG A 31 24.18 -21.47 -10.10
CA ARG A 31 24.19 -20.46 -11.17
C ARG A 31 22.97 -19.54 -11.10
N THR A 32 21.78 -20.11 -10.94
CA THR A 32 20.52 -19.36 -10.81
C THR A 32 20.53 -18.49 -9.55
N ARG A 33 20.99 -19.03 -8.43
CA ARG A 33 21.15 -18.29 -7.18
C ARG A 33 22.12 -17.11 -7.33
N ASN A 34 23.26 -17.31 -7.96
CA ASN A 34 24.24 -16.24 -8.18
C ASN A 34 23.68 -15.14 -9.11
N LYS A 35 22.90 -15.51 -10.14
CA LYS A 35 22.23 -14.53 -11.01
C LYS A 35 21.19 -13.71 -10.23
N LEU A 36 20.38 -14.38 -9.39
CA LEU A 36 19.40 -13.70 -8.54
C LEU A 36 20.10 -12.72 -7.58
N ARG A 37 21.16 -13.13 -6.89
CA ARG A 37 21.94 -12.25 -6.02
C ARG A 37 22.49 -11.04 -6.74
N ALA A 38 23.05 -11.25 -7.92
CA ALA A 38 23.58 -10.15 -8.74
C ALA A 38 22.47 -9.16 -9.14
N ALA A 39 21.28 -9.65 -9.48
CA ALA A 39 20.12 -8.82 -9.79
C ALA A 39 19.65 -8.03 -8.56
N LEU A 40 19.45 -8.68 -7.41
CA LEU A 40 19.06 -8.03 -6.15
C LEU A 40 20.06 -6.96 -5.69
N ARG A 41 21.35 -7.26 -5.80
CA ARG A 41 22.44 -6.30 -5.49
C ARG A 41 22.40 -5.09 -6.42
N SER A 42 22.20 -5.30 -7.72
CA SER A 42 22.22 -4.23 -8.72
C SER A 42 20.97 -3.36 -8.74
N SER A 43 19.83 -3.87 -8.25
CA SER A 43 18.56 -3.14 -8.18
C SER A 43 18.39 -2.33 -6.89
N PHE A 44 19.13 -2.65 -5.83
CA PHE A 44 19.05 -1.95 -4.56
C PHE A 44 19.50 -0.49 -4.70
N GLY A 45 18.74 0.44 -4.12
CA GLY A 45 18.97 1.88 -4.24
C GLY A 45 18.69 2.44 -5.64
N LYS A 46 17.89 1.73 -6.44
CA LYS A 46 17.44 2.21 -7.75
C LYS A 46 15.93 2.13 -7.86
N PRO A 47 15.29 3.05 -8.62
CA PRO A 47 13.85 2.95 -8.88
C PRO A 47 13.50 1.57 -9.45
N PRO A 48 12.47 0.92 -8.94
CA PRO A 48 12.09 -0.40 -9.42
C PRO A 48 11.63 -0.34 -10.86
N PHE A 49 12.11 -1.28 -11.67
CA PHE A 49 11.71 -1.42 -13.10
C PHE A 49 10.43 -2.25 -13.27
N LYS A 50 9.72 -2.51 -12.17
CA LYS A 50 8.58 -3.41 -12.11
C LYS A 50 7.30 -2.64 -12.47
N LYS A 51 6.72 -2.92 -13.64
CA LYS A 51 5.33 -2.54 -13.92
C LYS A 51 4.42 -3.66 -13.44
N THR A 52 3.73 -3.43 -12.34
CA THR A 52 2.73 -4.37 -11.83
C THR A 52 1.56 -4.47 -12.83
N ALA A 53 1.22 -5.69 -13.26
CA ALA A 53 0.10 -5.90 -14.17
C ALA A 53 -1.20 -5.40 -13.53
N PRO A 54 -2.13 -4.76 -14.28
CA PRO A 54 -3.38 -4.23 -13.71
C PRO A 54 -4.19 -5.26 -12.91
N GLU A 55 -4.18 -6.52 -13.37
CA GLU A 55 -4.87 -7.63 -12.71
C GLU A 55 -4.26 -7.92 -11.31
N ARG A 56 -2.94 -7.81 -11.17
CA ARG A 56 -2.25 -7.97 -9.89
C ARG A 56 -2.46 -6.74 -9.00
N TYR A 57 -2.40 -5.54 -9.58
CA TYR A 57 -2.58 -4.30 -8.84
C TYR A 57 -3.95 -4.26 -8.13
N ALA A 58 -5.00 -4.76 -8.77
CA ALA A 58 -6.34 -4.87 -8.18
C ALA A 58 -6.40 -5.78 -6.94
N GLN A 59 -5.40 -6.65 -6.72
CA GLN A 59 -5.35 -7.58 -5.58
C GLN A 59 -4.49 -7.07 -4.41
N ILE A 60 -3.62 -6.08 -4.64
CA ILE A 60 -2.72 -5.54 -3.61
C ILE A 60 -3.48 -4.99 -2.39
N PRO A 61 -4.67 -4.35 -2.52
CA PRO A 61 -5.42 -3.84 -1.38
C PRO A 61 -5.93 -4.88 -0.38
N GLN A 62 -5.83 -6.19 -0.65
CA GLN A 62 -6.50 -7.21 0.16
C GLN A 62 -6.02 -7.23 1.63
N TYR A 63 -4.71 -7.11 1.89
CA TYR A 63 -4.21 -6.99 3.25
C TYR A 63 -4.82 -5.78 3.97
N TYR A 64 -4.84 -4.61 3.31
CA TYR A 64 -5.43 -3.38 3.82
C TYR A 64 -6.93 -3.53 4.15
N LEU A 65 -7.71 -4.19 3.29
CA LEU A 65 -9.14 -4.42 3.50
C LEU A 65 -9.44 -5.33 4.70
N HIS A 66 -8.54 -6.28 5.00
CA HIS A 66 -8.67 -7.19 6.14
C HIS A 66 -8.12 -6.62 7.45
N HIS A 67 -7.37 -5.53 7.40
CA HIS A 67 -6.78 -4.84 8.56
C HIS A 67 -7.23 -3.39 8.64
N PRO A 68 -8.51 -3.12 8.96
CA PRO A 68 -8.98 -1.75 9.13
C PRO A 68 -8.25 -1.10 10.31
N GLY A 69 -7.62 0.06 10.04
CA GLY A 69 -7.03 0.91 11.07
C GLY A 69 -8.02 1.95 11.58
N ASP A 70 -7.64 2.65 12.64
CA ASP A 70 -8.45 3.74 13.22
C ASP A 70 -8.67 4.87 12.20
N PHE A 71 -7.65 5.20 11.42
CA PHE A 71 -7.69 6.14 10.30
C PHE A 71 -7.06 5.53 9.06
N GLN A 72 -7.69 5.78 7.93
CA GLN A 72 -7.24 5.31 6.62
C GLN A 72 -7.33 6.43 5.60
N ILE A 73 -6.32 6.52 4.74
CA ILE A 73 -6.31 7.44 3.59
C ILE A 73 -7.42 7.00 2.62
N ASP A 74 -8.35 7.88 2.35
CA ASP A 74 -9.45 7.64 1.44
C ASP A 74 -9.01 7.73 -0.04
N ASP A 75 -9.89 7.30 -0.95
CA ASP A 75 -9.57 7.22 -2.38
C ASP A 75 -9.39 8.61 -3.02
N ILE A 76 -10.06 9.64 -2.51
CA ILE A 76 -9.87 11.00 -3.00
C ILE A 76 -8.45 11.46 -2.67
N THR A 77 -8.05 11.36 -1.41
CA THR A 77 -6.69 11.72 -0.97
C THR A 77 -5.62 10.87 -1.66
N TRP A 78 -5.88 9.56 -1.84
CA TRP A 78 -5.00 8.65 -2.55
C TRP A 78 -4.74 9.11 -3.99
N ASN A 79 -5.80 9.42 -4.72
CA ASN A 79 -5.73 9.87 -6.11
C ASN A 79 -5.11 11.27 -6.24
N ASP A 80 -5.48 12.20 -5.35
CA ASP A 80 -4.95 13.57 -5.36
C ASP A 80 -3.43 13.62 -5.15
N LEU A 81 -2.90 12.71 -4.33
CA LEU A 81 -1.46 12.63 -4.01
C LEU A 81 -0.67 11.72 -4.95
N ASP A 82 -1.28 11.19 -6.01
CA ASP A 82 -0.66 10.26 -6.96
C ASP A 82 0.00 9.06 -6.25
N LEU A 83 -0.68 8.51 -5.21
CA LEU A 83 -0.10 7.46 -4.36
C LEU A 83 0.10 6.12 -5.10
N ASP A 84 -0.57 5.88 -6.23
CA ASP A 84 -0.29 4.74 -7.10
C ASP A 84 1.13 4.82 -7.69
N GLU A 85 1.52 6.01 -8.16
CA GLU A 85 2.86 6.25 -8.69
C GLU A 85 3.90 6.21 -7.55
N MET A 86 3.57 6.79 -6.40
CA MET A 86 4.41 6.75 -5.21
C MET A 86 4.67 5.32 -4.75
N PHE A 87 3.61 4.49 -4.65
CA PHE A 87 3.71 3.07 -4.35
C PHE A 87 4.61 2.34 -5.36
N SER A 88 4.39 2.60 -6.66
CA SER A 88 5.17 1.97 -7.73
C SER A 88 6.67 2.28 -7.64
N GLN A 89 7.04 3.50 -7.22
CA GLN A 89 8.45 3.87 -7.02
C GLN A 89 9.06 3.28 -5.74
N MET A 90 8.23 2.94 -4.75
CA MET A 90 8.67 2.35 -3.49
C MET A 90 8.72 0.83 -3.53
N ASP A 91 7.98 0.18 -4.43
CA ASP A 91 7.80 -1.29 -4.46
C ASP A 91 9.01 -2.02 -5.07
N SER A 92 10.00 -2.26 -4.24
CA SER A 92 11.12 -3.19 -4.50
C SER A 92 10.94 -4.52 -3.76
N THR A 93 9.73 -4.85 -3.32
CA THR A 93 9.43 -6.06 -2.56
C THR A 93 9.68 -7.32 -3.38
N CYS A 94 10.06 -8.39 -2.68
CA CYS A 94 10.40 -9.69 -3.26
C CYS A 94 9.20 -10.65 -3.30
N CYS A 95 8.14 -10.39 -2.51
CA CYS A 95 6.99 -11.27 -2.40
C CYS A 95 5.65 -10.51 -2.26
N ALA A 96 4.55 -11.23 -2.48
CA ALA A 96 3.21 -10.65 -2.39
C ALA A 96 2.88 -10.09 -1.00
N ALA A 97 3.35 -10.74 0.07
CA ALA A 97 3.12 -10.26 1.44
C ALA A 97 3.77 -8.89 1.68
N GLY A 98 4.99 -8.67 1.14
CA GLY A 98 5.66 -7.37 1.21
C GLY A 98 4.93 -6.29 0.41
N GLU A 99 4.51 -6.62 -0.82
CA GLU A 99 3.77 -5.71 -1.70
C GLU A 99 2.44 -5.26 -1.06
N GLU A 100 1.66 -6.18 -0.53
CA GLU A 100 0.38 -5.90 0.14
C GLU A 100 0.57 -5.13 1.46
N TYR A 101 1.62 -5.44 2.23
CA TYR A 101 1.93 -4.73 3.47
C TYR A 101 2.44 -3.30 3.20
N LEU A 102 3.26 -3.08 2.16
CA LEU A 102 3.71 -1.74 1.76
C LEU A 102 2.53 -0.84 1.35
N TYR A 103 1.56 -1.39 0.61
CA TYR A 103 0.32 -0.68 0.28
C TYR A 103 -0.47 -0.31 1.54
N TYR A 104 -0.61 -1.26 2.47
CA TYR A 104 -1.25 -1.02 3.77
C TYR A 104 -0.59 0.12 4.53
N LEU A 105 0.74 0.20 4.59
CA LEU A 105 1.46 1.28 5.26
C LEU A 105 1.10 2.67 4.70
N LEU A 106 1.00 2.80 3.39
CA LEU A 106 0.63 4.07 2.77
C LEU A 106 -0.84 4.44 3.01
N ARG A 107 -1.70 3.44 3.15
CA ARG A 107 -3.14 3.64 3.44
C ARG A 107 -3.42 3.91 4.91
N THR A 108 -2.55 3.46 5.81
CA THR A 108 -2.81 3.48 7.26
C THR A 108 -1.62 4.15 7.97
N PRO A 109 -1.50 5.50 7.87
CA PRO A 109 -0.43 6.24 8.52
C PRO A 109 -0.56 6.15 10.05
N ALA A 110 0.57 6.11 10.74
CA ALA A 110 0.63 6.17 12.19
C ALA A 110 0.01 7.47 12.72
N LEU A 111 -0.73 7.36 13.82
CA LEU A 111 -1.35 8.49 14.50
C LEU A 111 -0.71 8.79 15.86
N ARG A 112 0.22 7.93 16.31
CA ARG A 112 0.96 8.03 17.57
C ARG A 112 2.37 7.48 17.38
N ALA A 113 3.29 7.85 18.26
CA ALA A 113 4.68 7.39 18.20
C ALA A 113 4.82 5.86 18.21
N GLY A 114 3.98 5.17 19.01
CA GLY A 114 3.98 3.71 19.10
C GLY A 114 3.47 2.97 17.86
N ASP A 115 2.79 3.65 16.94
CA ASP A 115 2.21 3.04 15.74
C ASP A 115 3.17 3.08 14.54
N LEU A 116 4.33 3.75 14.65
CA LEU A 116 5.31 3.80 13.56
C LEU A 116 5.76 2.38 13.18
N PRO A 117 5.74 2.03 11.88
CA PRO A 117 5.95 0.64 11.45
C PRO A 117 7.37 0.13 11.70
N PHE A 118 8.37 1.02 11.62
CA PHE A 118 9.78 0.66 11.71
C PHE A 118 10.58 1.66 12.54
N SER A 119 11.57 1.15 13.29
CA SER A 119 12.53 1.95 14.01
C SER A 119 13.66 2.43 13.08
N ARG A 120 14.36 3.48 13.51
CA ARG A 120 15.57 3.95 12.84
C ARG A 120 16.64 2.85 12.76
N GLU A 121 16.78 2.04 13.81
CA GLU A 121 17.75 0.95 13.87
C GLU A 121 17.48 -0.10 12.77
N GLN A 122 16.20 -0.46 12.51
CA GLN A 122 15.82 -1.38 11.44
C GLN A 122 16.20 -0.84 10.06
N TYR A 123 15.99 0.44 9.81
CA TYR A 123 16.39 1.08 8.55
C TYR A 123 17.91 1.13 8.38
N ASP A 124 18.62 1.57 9.40
CA ASP A 124 20.07 1.74 9.33
C ASP A 124 20.75 0.39 9.16
N TRP A 125 20.27 -0.67 9.85
CA TRP A 125 20.83 -2.02 9.71
C TRP A 125 20.76 -2.55 8.27
N PHE A 126 19.62 -2.39 7.57
CA PHE A 126 19.51 -2.83 6.18
C PHE A 126 20.22 -1.91 5.18
N GLY A 127 20.44 -0.64 5.53
CA GLY A 127 21.16 0.33 4.70
C GLY A 127 22.68 0.19 4.78
N GLU A 128 23.21 -0.34 5.89
CA GLU A 128 24.64 -0.49 6.09
C GLU A 128 25.25 -1.57 5.19
N GLY A 129 26.34 -1.23 4.52
CA GLY A 129 27.07 -2.17 3.66
C GLY A 129 27.62 -3.40 4.40
N ALA A 130 27.85 -3.29 5.72
CA ALA A 130 28.28 -4.40 6.56
C ALA A 130 27.26 -5.56 6.59
N HIS A 131 25.96 -5.26 6.45
CA HIS A 131 24.85 -6.21 6.50
C HIS A 131 24.29 -6.61 5.12
N GLU A 132 24.99 -6.25 4.03
CA GLU A 132 24.54 -6.56 2.67
C GLU A 132 24.30 -8.05 2.43
N GLU A 133 25.19 -8.92 2.93
CA GLU A 133 25.06 -10.37 2.74
C GLU A 133 23.84 -10.97 3.49
N GLU A 134 23.54 -10.46 4.68
CA GLU A 134 22.35 -10.84 5.44
C GLU A 134 21.07 -10.37 4.74
N ARG A 135 21.04 -9.12 4.27
CA ARG A 135 19.95 -8.59 3.47
C ARG A 135 19.70 -9.42 2.21
N LEU A 136 20.76 -9.73 1.44
CA LEU A 136 20.65 -10.57 0.24
C LEU A 136 20.11 -11.97 0.55
N ARG A 137 20.49 -12.57 1.69
CA ARG A 137 19.94 -13.88 2.12
C ARG A 137 18.45 -13.77 2.42
N LEU A 138 18.01 -12.73 3.12
CA LEU A 138 16.58 -12.50 3.38
C LEU A 138 15.83 -12.29 2.07
N GLN A 139 16.32 -11.45 1.18
CA GLN A 139 15.71 -11.21 -0.12
C GLN A 139 15.63 -12.50 -0.99
N GLU A 140 16.63 -13.39 -0.94
CA GLU A 140 16.56 -14.69 -1.60
C GLU A 140 15.43 -15.57 -1.02
N ILE A 141 15.28 -15.59 0.30
CA ILE A 141 14.23 -16.34 0.98
C ILE A 141 12.85 -15.80 0.59
N LEU A 142 12.68 -14.47 0.63
CA LEU A 142 11.45 -13.77 0.27
C LEU A 142 11.09 -13.97 -1.20
N THR A 143 12.08 -13.90 -2.11
CA THR A 143 11.89 -14.22 -3.55
C THR A 143 11.45 -15.68 -3.74
N GLY A 144 11.88 -16.59 -2.89
CA GLY A 144 11.44 -17.99 -2.90
C GLY A 144 9.95 -18.14 -2.55
N LEU A 145 9.39 -17.28 -1.72
CA LEU A 145 7.95 -17.17 -1.49
C LEU A 145 7.24 -16.63 -2.75
N GLY A 146 7.72 -15.50 -3.27
CA GLY A 146 7.22 -14.85 -4.48
C GLY A 146 5.74 -14.46 -4.39
N HIS A 147 5.03 -14.54 -5.52
CA HIS A 147 3.62 -14.15 -5.63
C HIS A 147 2.69 -15.37 -5.66
N ALA A 148 1.47 -15.22 -5.17
CA ALA A 148 0.44 -16.27 -5.15
C ALA A 148 -0.27 -16.49 -6.49
N GLY A 149 0.21 -15.89 -7.58
CA GLY A 149 -0.43 -15.88 -8.90
C GLY A 149 -1.24 -14.60 -9.12
N ARG A 150 -2.46 -14.72 -9.68
CA ARG A 150 -3.33 -13.57 -9.99
C ARG A 150 -4.11 -13.05 -8.77
N TYR A 151 -4.26 -13.85 -7.72
CA TYR A 151 -5.11 -13.56 -6.57
C TYR A 151 -4.28 -13.36 -5.31
N SER A 152 -4.81 -12.59 -4.34
CA SER A 152 -4.24 -12.53 -3.00
C SER A 152 -4.53 -13.83 -2.23
N LEU A 153 -3.73 -14.09 -1.18
CA LEU A 153 -4.02 -15.20 -0.28
C LEU A 153 -5.35 -15.02 0.46
N TYR A 154 -5.75 -13.78 0.75
CA TYR A 154 -7.03 -13.46 1.40
C TYR A 154 -8.23 -13.86 0.54
N ASP A 155 -8.23 -13.58 -0.77
CA ASP A 155 -9.29 -14.04 -1.68
C ASP A 155 -9.45 -15.55 -1.64
N TYR A 156 -8.33 -16.26 -1.51
CA TYR A 156 -8.35 -17.71 -1.42
C TYR A 156 -8.83 -18.22 -0.05
N ILE A 157 -8.45 -17.56 1.04
CA ILE A 157 -8.93 -17.90 2.39
C ILE A 157 -10.45 -17.75 2.42
N ASP A 158 -10.99 -16.66 1.90
CA ASP A 158 -12.42 -16.39 1.83
C ASP A 158 -13.14 -17.41 0.93
N SER A 159 -12.57 -17.73 -0.23
CA SER A 159 -13.13 -18.74 -1.13
C SER A 159 -13.08 -20.14 -0.54
N THR A 160 -12.06 -20.50 0.26
CA THR A 160 -12.01 -21.80 0.95
C THR A 160 -13.06 -21.92 2.05
N ALA A 161 -13.48 -20.81 2.66
CA ALA A 161 -14.58 -20.80 3.61
C ALA A 161 -15.91 -21.25 2.96
N SER A 162 -16.13 -20.92 1.69
CA SER A 162 -17.33 -21.28 0.93
C SER A 162 -17.42 -22.77 0.53
N LEU A 163 -16.28 -23.52 0.53
CA LEU A 163 -16.23 -24.91 0.08
C LEU A 163 -16.99 -25.91 0.99
N GLY A 164 -17.46 -25.50 2.17
CA GLY A 164 -18.12 -26.39 3.12
C GLY A 164 -17.19 -27.48 3.70
N GLU A 165 -17.65 -28.20 4.71
CA GLU A 165 -16.91 -29.33 5.26
C GLU A 165 -16.89 -30.50 4.25
N ARG A 166 -15.68 -31.04 4.00
CA ARG A 166 -15.48 -32.16 3.09
C ARG A 166 -15.09 -33.40 3.87
N SER A 167 -15.90 -34.45 3.71
CA SER A 167 -15.63 -35.75 4.34
C SER A 167 -14.65 -36.57 3.51
N ASN A 168 -13.73 -37.27 4.17
CA ASN A 168 -12.84 -38.23 3.54
C ASN A 168 -13.47 -39.64 3.39
N LEU A 169 -14.67 -39.85 3.93
CA LEU A 169 -15.34 -41.16 3.91
C LEU A 169 -15.52 -41.74 2.47
N PRO A 170 -15.97 -40.95 1.47
CA PRO A 170 -16.07 -41.46 0.09
C PRO A 170 -14.73 -41.91 -0.48
N HIS A 171 -13.64 -41.22 -0.12
CA HIS A 171 -12.31 -41.57 -0.60
C HIS A 171 -11.74 -42.80 0.09
N TYR A 172 -12.03 -43.01 1.38
CA TYR A 172 -11.68 -44.25 2.08
C TYR A 172 -12.47 -45.46 1.54
N LEU A 173 -13.73 -45.26 1.18
CA LEU A 173 -14.52 -46.30 0.50
C LEU A 173 -13.94 -46.61 -0.90
N ALA A 174 -13.49 -45.57 -1.64
CA ALA A 174 -12.82 -45.75 -2.94
C ALA A 174 -11.50 -46.53 -2.81
N ILE A 175 -10.77 -46.41 -1.67
CA ILE A 175 -9.60 -47.22 -1.39
C ILE A 175 -10.00 -48.68 -1.08
N ALA A 176 -11.01 -48.91 -0.26
CA ALA A 176 -11.41 -50.23 0.21
C ALA A 176 -12.07 -51.10 -0.90
N ALA A 177 -12.83 -50.44 -1.82
CA ALA A 177 -13.60 -51.16 -2.83
C ALA A 177 -12.78 -52.02 -3.81
N PRO A 178 -11.63 -51.61 -4.35
CA PRO A 178 -10.76 -52.47 -5.16
C PRO A 178 -10.25 -53.72 -4.42
N PHE A 179 -9.92 -53.58 -3.13
CA PHE A 179 -9.48 -54.74 -2.33
C PHE A 179 -10.62 -55.70 -2.04
N ALA A 180 -11.83 -55.21 -1.78
CA ALA A 180 -13.02 -56.04 -1.64
C ALA A 180 -13.36 -56.78 -2.96
N ALA A 181 -13.30 -56.10 -4.11
CA ALA A 181 -13.49 -56.72 -5.40
C ALA A 181 -12.41 -57.77 -5.74
N PHE A 182 -11.16 -57.51 -5.38
CA PHE A 182 -10.04 -58.46 -5.50
C PHE A 182 -10.26 -59.71 -4.63
N ALA A 183 -10.68 -59.54 -3.39
CA ALA A 183 -11.00 -60.66 -2.51
C ALA A 183 -12.14 -61.53 -3.05
N LEU A 184 -13.14 -60.94 -3.73
CA LEU A 184 -14.26 -61.64 -4.36
C LEU A 184 -13.77 -62.51 -5.53
N MET A 185 -12.67 -62.18 -6.20
CA MET A 185 -12.07 -63.01 -7.26
C MET A 185 -11.72 -64.42 -6.77
N PHE A 186 -11.37 -64.59 -5.53
CA PHE A 186 -11.07 -65.92 -4.95
C PHE A 186 -12.30 -66.77 -4.68
N LEU A 187 -13.50 -66.15 -4.58
CA LEU A 187 -14.77 -66.84 -4.41
C LEU A 187 -15.47 -67.07 -5.77
N HIS A 188 -15.48 -66.06 -6.65
CA HIS A 188 -16.10 -66.08 -7.95
C HIS A 188 -15.27 -65.32 -8.98
N THR A 189 -14.31 -65.94 -9.62
CA THR A 189 -13.30 -65.32 -10.48
C THR A 189 -13.90 -64.38 -11.54
N GLY A 190 -14.91 -64.85 -12.31
CA GLY A 190 -15.50 -64.03 -13.37
C GLY A 190 -16.22 -62.78 -12.86
N VAL A 191 -17.02 -62.90 -11.80
CA VAL A 191 -17.72 -61.78 -11.16
C VAL A 191 -16.73 -60.81 -10.53
N GLY A 192 -15.69 -61.35 -9.83
CA GLY A 192 -14.65 -60.53 -9.20
C GLY A 192 -13.87 -59.67 -10.19
N ILE A 193 -13.51 -60.24 -11.37
CA ILE A 193 -12.82 -59.46 -12.42
C ILE A 193 -13.67 -58.33 -12.94
N ILE A 194 -14.95 -58.60 -13.30
CA ILE A 194 -15.86 -57.58 -13.80
C ILE A 194 -16.06 -56.47 -12.77
N LEU A 195 -16.27 -56.86 -11.50
CA LEU A 195 -16.47 -55.89 -10.41
C LEU A 195 -15.20 -55.06 -10.19
N LEU A 196 -14.03 -55.66 -10.22
CA LEU A 196 -12.75 -54.95 -10.04
C LEU A 196 -12.58 -53.90 -11.17
N LEU A 197 -12.80 -54.26 -12.41
CA LEU A 197 -12.71 -53.33 -13.53
C LEU A 197 -13.74 -52.20 -13.43
N ALA A 198 -14.96 -52.51 -13.01
CA ALA A 198 -16.01 -51.51 -12.83
C ALA A 198 -15.65 -50.52 -11.67
N VAL A 199 -15.14 -51.02 -10.56
CA VAL A 199 -14.68 -50.20 -9.42
C VAL A 199 -13.48 -49.33 -9.81
N LEU A 200 -12.51 -49.85 -10.53
CA LEU A 200 -11.35 -49.07 -11.00
C LEU A 200 -11.79 -47.95 -11.97
N ALA A 201 -12.69 -48.26 -12.90
CA ALA A 201 -13.24 -47.26 -13.83
C ALA A 201 -14.04 -46.19 -13.06
N PHE A 202 -14.86 -46.55 -12.08
CA PHE A 202 -15.62 -45.63 -11.24
C PHE A 202 -14.67 -44.73 -10.41
N ASN A 203 -13.64 -45.29 -9.79
CA ASN A 203 -12.65 -44.53 -9.04
C ASN A 203 -11.96 -43.50 -9.93
N LEU A 204 -11.57 -43.89 -11.14
CA LEU A 204 -10.89 -43.01 -12.08
C LEU A 204 -11.78 -41.81 -12.47
N VAL A 205 -13.05 -42.08 -12.83
CA VAL A 205 -14.01 -41.04 -13.20
C VAL A 205 -14.31 -40.13 -12.02
N SER A 206 -14.54 -40.72 -10.84
CA SER A 206 -14.79 -39.97 -9.59
C SER A 206 -13.63 -39.07 -9.23
N TYR A 207 -12.40 -39.61 -9.34
CA TYR A 207 -11.18 -38.85 -9.09
C TYR A 207 -11.08 -37.58 -9.94
N PHE A 208 -11.18 -37.73 -11.27
CA PHE A 208 -11.06 -36.58 -12.18
C PHE A 208 -12.19 -35.56 -12.00
N LYS A 209 -13.41 -36.01 -11.72
CA LYS A 209 -14.55 -35.13 -11.41
C LYS A 209 -14.30 -34.28 -10.14
N GLU A 210 -13.82 -34.90 -9.08
CA GLU A 210 -13.52 -34.19 -7.83
C GLU A 210 -12.25 -33.32 -7.98
N LYS A 211 -11.22 -33.82 -8.66
CA LYS A 211 -9.98 -33.06 -8.91
C LYS A 211 -10.25 -31.77 -9.70
N ALA A 212 -11.12 -31.80 -10.70
CA ALA A 212 -11.50 -30.63 -11.47
C ALA A 212 -12.11 -29.52 -10.61
N LYS A 213 -12.89 -29.89 -9.56
CA LYS A 213 -13.50 -28.91 -8.64
C LYS A 213 -12.50 -28.27 -7.71
N ILE A 214 -11.42 -28.97 -7.33
CA ILE A 214 -10.44 -28.50 -6.35
C ILE A 214 -9.16 -27.97 -6.98
N ALA A 215 -8.96 -28.17 -8.29
CA ALA A 215 -7.74 -27.76 -9.00
C ALA A 215 -7.36 -26.28 -8.78
N PRO A 216 -8.28 -25.30 -8.78
CA PRO A 216 -7.94 -23.90 -8.51
C PRO A 216 -7.32 -23.68 -7.13
N TYR A 217 -7.72 -24.47 -6.14
CA TYR A 217 -7.28 -24.32 -4.75
C TYR A 217 -5.92 -24.94 -4.45
N PHE A 218 -5.36 -25.75 -5.35
CA PHE A 218 -4.01 -26.29 -5.17
C PHE A 218 -2.92 -25.21 -5.12
N GLN A 219 -3.10 -24.14 -5.85
CA GLN A 219 -2.16 -23.01 -5.83
C GLN A 219 -2.08 -22.36 -4.45
N VAL A 220 -3.22 -22.27 -3.74
CA VAL A 220 -3.29 -21.75 -2.37
C VAL A 220 -2.44 -22.57 -1.42
N PHE A 221 -2.66 -23.89 -1.40
CA PHE A 221 -1.90 -24.77 -0.50
C PHE A 221 -0.40 -24.73 -0.80
N ASN A 222 -0.04 -24.66 -2.08
CA ASN A 222 1.37 -24.51 -2.46
C ASN A 222 1.94 -23.17 -1.98
N TYR A 223 1.15 -22.10 -2.02
CA TYR A 223 1.59 -20.80 -1.49
C TYR A 223 1.73 -20.84 0.03
N VAL A 224 0.74 -21.40 0.75
CA VAL A 224 0.83 -21.57 2.22
C VAL A 224 2.05 -22.43 2.61
N LEU A 225 2.31 -23.52 1.89
CA LEU A 225 3.51 -24.34 2.14
C LEU A 225 4.80 -23.53 1.93
N ARG A 226 4.89 -22.74 0.88
CA ARG A 226 6.02 -21.83 0.64
C ARG A 226 6.13 -20.77 1.74
N LEU A 227 4.99 -20.23 2.22
CA LEU A 227 4.96 -19.29 3.34
C LEU A 227 5.54 -19.90 4.61
N LEU A 228 5.12 -21.13 4.96
CA LEU A 228 5.65 -21.82 6.13
C LEU A 228 7.15 -22.13 6.00
N GLU A 229 7.61 -22.50 4.80
CA GLU A 229 9.04 -22.73 4.52
C GLU A 229 9.83 -21.40 4.56
N CYS A 230 9.28 -20.33 4.02
CA CYS A 230 9.85 -18.98 4.06
C CYS A 230 10.02 -18.51 5.51
N ALA A 231 8.96 -18.62 6.33
CA ALA A 231 8.98 -18.23 7.74
C ALA A 231 10.05 -19.02 8.53
N GLU A 232 10.13 -20.34 8.33
CA GLU A 232 11.18 -21.16 8.96
C GLU A 232 12.59 -20.74 8.57
N LYS A 233 12.81 -20.36 7.31
CA LYS A 233 14.10 -19.87 6.84
C LYS A 233 14.42 -18.48 7.39
N VAL A 234 13.42 -17.59 7.50
CA VAL A 234 13.57 -16.26 8.10
C VAL A 234 13.94 -16.37 9.57
N GLU A 235 13.25 -17.24 10.33
CA GLU A 235 13.57 -17.50 11.73
C GLU A 235 15.04 -17.95 11.90
N LYS A 236 15.49 -18.90 11.07
CA LYS A 236 16.87 -19.40 11.09
C LYS A 236 17.93 -18.36 10.72
N GLN A 237 17.58 -17.28 10.02
CA GLN A 237 18.51 -16.17 9.76
C GLN A 237 18.77 -15.34 11.01
N ASN A 238 17.86 -15.36 12.00
CA ASN A 238 18.00 -14.69 13.29
C ASN A 238 18.44 -13.23 13.14
N CYS A 239 17.71 -12.47 12.30
CA CYS A 239 18.00 -11.05 12.06
C CYS A 239 17.81 -10.24 13.35
N PRO A 240 18.85 -9.57 13.88
CA PRO A 240 18.77 -8.93 15.20
C PRO A 240 17.68 -7.89 15.33
N VAL A 241 17.45 -7.11 14.27
CA VAL A 241 16.49 -5.99 14.26
C VAL A 241 15.03 -6.43 14.07
N PHE A 242 14.79 -7.73 13.81
CA PHE A 242 13.47 -8.37 13.74
C PHE A 242 13.36 -9.57 14.67
N LYS A 243 14.09 -9.52 15.78
CA LYS A 243 14.16 -10.65 16.72
C LYS A 243 12.80 -10.96 17.36
N GLU A 244 12.05 -9.96 17.75
CA GLU A 244 10.71 -10.13 18.36
C GLU A 244 9.76 -10.86 17.42
N GLU A 245 9.75 -10.48 16.14
CA GLU A 245 8.96 -11.12 15.09
C GLU A 245 9.46 -12.57 14.84
N ALA A 246 10.78 -12.77 14.75
CA ALA A 246 11.38 -14.07 14.53
C ALA A 246 11.08 -15.05 15.66
N ASP A 247 11.13 -14.59 16.92
CA ASP A 247 10.86 -15.42 18.11
C ASP A 247 9.39 -15.89 18.18
N ARG A 248 8.46 -15.23 17.49
CA ARG A 248 7.04 -15.65 17.38
C ARG A 248 6.81 -16.75 16.34
N ILE A 249 7.68 -16.87 15.33
CA ILE A 249 7.52 -17.79 14.20
C ILE A 249 7.44 -19.26 14.65
N PRO A 250 8.29 -19.79 15.55
CA PRO A 250 8.24 -21.20 15.96
C PRO A 250 6.87 -21.62 16.53
N ALA A 251 6.25 -20.77 17.35
CA ALA A 251 4.93 -21.04 17.91
C ALA A 251 3.85 -21.10 16.82
N LEU A 252 3.90 -20.19 15.84
CA LEU A 252 3.00 -20.18 14.69
C LEU A 252 3.20 -21.43 13.83
N LEU A 253 4.46 -21.82 13.52
CA LEU A 253 4.78 -23.00 12.72
C LEU A 253 4.36 -24.30 13.40
N ALA A 254 4.43 -24.41 14.73
CA ALA A 254 4.04 -25.60 15.47
C ALA A 254 2.57 -25.98 15.20
N SER A 255 1.69 -24.99 15.01
CA SER A 255 0.29 -25.22 14.69
C SER A 255 0.09 -25.91 13.32
N PHE A 256 1.07 -25.84 12.41
CA PHE A 256 1.03 -26.42 11.05
C PHE A 256 1.85 -27.72 10.91
N ALA A 257 2.30 -28.34 12.00
CA ALA A 257 3.12 -29.56 11.94
C ALA A 257 2.42 -30.71 11.18
N SER A 258 1.11 -30.90 11.38
CA SER A 258 0.33 -31.92 10.66
C SER A 258 0.02 -31.53 9.21
N PHE A 259 -0.11 -30.25 8.92
CA PHE A 259 -0.28 -29.71 7.57
C PHE A 259 0.92 -30.05 6.67
N ARG A 260 2.12 -29.94 7.21
CA ARG A 260 3.40 -30.22 6.52
C ARG A 260 3.68 -31.72 6.29
N ARG A 261 3.08 -32.63 7.11
CA ARG A 261 3.31 -34.07 6.96
C ARG A 261 2.77 -34.60 5.63
N GLY A 262 3.60 -35.33 4.90
CA GLY A 262 3.21 -35.97 3.63
C GLY A 262 3.03 -35.03 2.44
N THR A 263 3.48 -33.78 2.54
CA THR A 263 3.41 -32.80 1.43
C THR A 263 4.30 -33.16 0.25
N GLY A 264 5.34 -33.96 0.44
CA GLY A 264 6.17 -34.50 -0.65
C GLY A 264 5.39 -35.32 -1.66
N LEU A 265 4.35 -36.06 -1.21
CA LEU A 265 3.42 -36.77 -2.09
C LEU A 265 2.51 -35.81 -2.88
N PHE A 266 2.30 -34.57 -2.37
CA PHE A 266 1.40 -33.58 -2.94
C PHE A 266 2.12 -32.65 -3.94
N LEU A 267 3.35 -32.22 -3.60
CA LEU A 267 4.18 -31.32 -4.42
C LEU A 267 4.79 -32.02 -5.65
N GLY A 268 4.99 -33.34 -5.60
CA GLY A 268 5.59 -34.11 -6.69
C GLY A 268 4.81 -34.09 -8.02
N SER A 269 3.56 -33.58 -8.05
CA SER A 269 2.76 -33.49 -9.27
C SER A 269 2.99 -32.24 -10.12
N THR A 270 3.72 -31.24 -9.60
CA THR A 270 3.95 -29.98 -10.31
C THR A 270 5.29 -29.94 -11.06
N THR A 271 6.22 -30.80 -10.71
CA THR A 271 7.46 -31.01 -11.45
C THR A 271 7.27 -32.23 -12.36
N GLY A 272 7.07 -32.03 -13.63
CA GLY A 272 7.03 -33.09 -14.64
C GLY A 272 8.30 -33.93 -14.61
N SER A 273 8.39 -34.85 -13.64
CA SER A 273 9.48 -35.80 -13.57
C SER A 273 9.25 -36.86 -14.64
N THR A 274 10.16 -36.92 -15.59
CA THR A 274 10.29 -38.01 -16.59
C THR A 274 10.78 -39.31 -15.96
N ASP A 275 10.71 -39.47 -14.63
CA ASP A 275 11.14 -40.63 -13.89
C ASP A 275 10.03 -41.70 -13.91
N PRO A 276 10.34 -42.98 -14.33
CA PRO A 276 9.38 -44.08 -14.33
C PRO A 276 8.74 -44.34 -12.96
N ALA A 277 9.48 -44.14 -11.86
CA ALA A 277 8.95 -44.26 -10.50
C ALA A 277 7.88 -43.22 -10.18
N GLY A 278 8.02 -42.00 -10.74
CA GLY A 278 7.03 -40.91 -10.64
C GLY A 278 5.71 -41.25 -11.30
N PHE A 279 5.74 -41.93 -12.46
CA PHE A 279 4.52 -42.38 -13.14
C PHE A 279 3.76 -43.43 -12.31
N VAL A 280 4.44 -44.42 -11.76
CA VAL A 280 3.79 -45.43 -10.89
C VAL A 280 3.14 -44.76 -9.68
N LEU A 281 3.85 -43.84 -9.04
CA LEU A 281 3.34 -43.10 -7.89
C LEU A 281 2.11 -42.26 -8.26
N GLU A 282 2.08 -41.68 -9.45
CA GLU A 282 0.94 -40.91 -9.92
C GLU A 282 -0.30 -41.79 -10.15
N TYR A 283 -0.14 -42.98 -10.73
CA TYR A 283 -1.25 -43.93 -10.84
C TYR A 283 -1.76 -44.40 -9.47
N VAL A 284 -0.89 -44.65 -8.51
CA VAL A 284 -1.28 -44.98 -7.13
C VAL A 284 -2.05 -43.84 -6.48
N ARG A 285 -1.62 -42.60 -6.67
CA ARG A 285 -2.32 -41.40 -6.16
C ARG A 285 -3.72 -41.24 -6.76
N ILE A 286 -3.85 -41.45 -8.06
CA ILE A 286 -5.12 -41.36 -8.77
C ILE A 286 -6.07 -42.47 -8.32
N LEU A 287 -5.57 -43.69 -8.24
CA LEU A 287 -6.37 -44.88 -7.94
C LEU A 287 -6.90 -44.89 -6.51
N PHE A 288 -6.09 -44.40 -5.56
CA PHE A 288 -6.39 -44.38 -4.13
C PHE A 288 -6.81 -43.00 -3.62
N HIS A 289 -7.05 -42.02 -4.48
CA HIS A 289 -7.51 -40.68 -4.13
C HIS A 289 -6.64 -39.97 -3.06
N LEU A 290 -5.33 -40.26 -3.00
CA LEU A 290 -4.46 -39.82 -1.92
C LEU A 290 -4.32 -38.30 -1.84
N ASP A 291 -4.26 -37.64 -2.97
CA ASP A 291 -4.20 -36.18 -3.04
C ASP A 291 -5.53 -35.51 -2.63
N LEU A 292 -6.70 -36.14 -2.93
CA LEU A 292 -8.00 -35.65 -2.48
C LEU A 292 -8.17 -35.74 -0.97
N ILE A 293 -7.73 -36.86 -0.37
CA ILE A 293 -7.73 -37.06 1.10
C ILE A 293 -6.83 -36.01 1.76
N LYS A 294 -5.62 -35.82 1.22
CA LYS A 294 -4.69 -34.85 1.74
C LYS A 294 -5.24 -33.43 1.60
N PHE A 295 -5.84 -33.09 0.45
CA PHE A 295 -6.51 -31.81 0.22
C PHE A 295 -7.57 -31.53 1.30
N ASN A 296 -8.49 -32.46 1.53
CA ASN A 296 -9.55 -32.29 2.53
C ASN A 296 -8.96 -32.08 3.95
N SER A 297 -7.90 -32.82 4.30
CA SER A 297 -7.20 -32.65 5.57
C SER A 297 -6.53 -31.28 5.69
N MET A 298 -5.88 -30.79 4.63
CA MET A 298 -5.26 -29.46 4.59
C MET A 298 -6.30 -28.35 4.69
N LEU A 299 -7.42 -28.49 3.98
CA LEU A 299 -8.53 -27.56 4.03
C LEU A 299 -9.11 -27.41 5.45
N ALA A 300 -9.35 -28.54 6.13
CA ALA A 300 -9.84 -28.55 7.51
C ALA A 300 -8.88 -27.86 8.48
N GLN A 301 -7.58 -28.02 8.26
CA GLN A 301 -6.54 -27.39 9.11
C GLN A 301 -6.41 -25.89 8.85
N MET A 302 -6.55 -25.42 7.61
CA MET A 302 -6.50 -23.99 7.28
C MET A 302 -7.64 -23.20 7.92
N ARG A 303 -8.85 -23.75 7.91
CA ARG A 303 -10.04 -23.08 8.44
C ARG A 303 -9.94 -22.63 9.88
N GLY A 304 -9.23 -23.38 10.71
CA GLY A 304 -9.05 -23.05 12.12
C GLY A 304 -7.82 -22.16 12.41
N ARG A 305 -7.02 -21.82 11.38
CA ARG A 305 -5.69 -21.20 11.56
C ARG A 305 -5.47 -19.99 10.67
N GLN A 306 -6.54 -19.30 10.33
CA GLN A 306 -6.47 -18.08 9.51
C GLN A 306 -5.64 -16.99 10.20
N LYS A 307 -5.78 -16.84 11.53
CA LYS A 307 -5.03 -15.86 12.33
C LYS A 307 -3.53 -16.12 12.34
N GLU A 308 -3.13 -17.40 12.38
CA GLU A 308 -1.72 -17.78 12.35
C GLU A 308 -1.11 -17.55 10.96
N ILE A 309 -1.86 -17.81 9.87
CA ILE A 309 -1.44 -17.50 8.50
C ILE A 309 -1.29 -15.99 8.35
N ASP A 310 -2.25 -15.22 8.83
CA ASP A 310 -2.26 -13.77 8.81
C ASP A 310 -1.06 -13.19 9.58
N ALA A 311 -0.79 -13.70 10.78
CA ALA A 311 0.38 -13.30 11.56
C ALA A 311 1.70 -13.58 10.83
N LEU A 312 1.82 -14.73 10.14
CA LEU A 312 3.01 -15.03 9.31
C LEU A 312 3.14 -14.09 8.12
N LEU A 313 2.03 -13.78 7.42
CA LEU A 313 2.01 -12.81 6.32
C LEU A 313 2.44 -11.41 6.80
N THR A 314 1.95 -10.99 7.96
CA THR A 314 2.32 -9.73 8.59
C THR A 314 3.81 -9.67 8.89
N ILE A 315 4.38 -10.70 9.53
CA ILE A 315 5.82 -10.76 9.85
C ILE A 315 6.67 -10.70 8.56
N ILE A 316 6.35 -11.53 7.59
CA ILE A 316 7.08 -11.57 6.31
C ILE A 316 6.90 -10.25 5.54
N GLY A 317 5.67 -9.72 5.51
CA GLY A 317 5.34 -8.44 4.87
C GLY A 317 6.13 -7.28 5.47
N ARG A 318 6.23 -7.20 6.81
CA ARG A 318 7.02 -6.19 7.51
C ARG A 318 8.49 -6.21 7.12
N ILE A 319 9.11 -7.40 7.11
CA ILE A 319 10.54 -7.54 6.76
C ILE A 319 10.79 -7.12 5.31
N ASP A 320 9.98 -7.59 4.37
CA ASP A 320 10.13 -7.30 2.94
C ASP A 320 9.88 -5.82 2.64
N SER A 321 8.84 -5.23 3.25
CA SER A 321 8.53 -3.80 3.10
C SER A 321 9.61 -2.91 3.70
N CYS A 322 10.20 -3.29 4.85
CA CYS A 322 11.33 -2.56 5.43
C CYS A 322 12.52 -2.51 4.47
N ILE A 323 12.91 -3.65 3.89
CA ILE A 323 13.99 -3.73 2.91
C ILE A 323 13.67 -2.87 1.67
N SER A 324 12.41 -2.91 1.20
CA SER A 324 11.93 -2.11 0.07
C SER A 324 12.02 -0.61 0.36
N LEU A 325 11.59 -0.16 1.54
CA LEU A 325 11.67 1.24 1.96
C LEU A 325 13.10 1.72 2.12
N VAL A 326 14.01 0.87 2.62
CA VAL A 326 15.45 1.21 2.65
C VAL A 326 16.00 1.37 1.23
N SER A 327 15.64 0.47 0.31
CA SER A 327 16.04 0.60 -1.10
C SER A 327 15.52 1.89 -1.72
N TRP A 328 14.26 2.26 -1.46
CA TRP A 328 13.67 3.52 -1.90
C TRP A 328 14.37 4.74 -1.29
N ARG A 329 14.66 4.71 0.01
CA ARG A 329 15.39 5.76 0.74
C ARG A 329 16.70 6.14 0.03
N GLU A 330 17.43 5.15 -0.47
CA GLU A 330 18.68 5.36 -1.20
C GLU A 330 18.50 5.99 -2.60
N THR A 331 17.26 6.01 -3.14
CA THR A 331 16.95 6.69 -4.41
C THR A 331 16.69 8.18 -4.24
N LEU A 332 16.41 8.63 -3.01
CA LEU A 332 16.08 10.01 -2.71
C LEU A 332 17.33 10.91 -2.75
N PRO A 333 17.25 12.13 -3.30
CA PRO A 333 18.39 13.06 -3.30
C PRO A 333 18.84 13.42 -1.89
N PHE A 334 17.92 13.54 -0.97
CA PHE A 334 18.12 13.65 0.48
C PHE A 334 16.81 13.35 1.21
N TYR A 335 16.91 12.99 2.47
CA TYR A 335 15.76 12.73 3.35
C TYR A 335 16.14 13.02 4.81
N THR A 336 15.13 13.06 5.67
CA THR A 336 15.33 13.15 7.11
C THR A 336 14.40 12.21 7.86
N VAL A 337 14.81 11.83 9.07
CA VAL A 337 13.90 11.19 10.05
C VAL A 337 13.03 12.30 10.65
N PRO A 338 11.71 12.21 10.53
CA PRO A 338 10.80 13.26 11.00
C PRO A 338 10.78 13.35 12.53
N LEU A 339 10.60 14.56 13.06
CA LEU A 339 10.28 14.78 14.46
C LEU A 339 8.77 14.97 14.60
N LEU A 340 8.06 13.88 14.89
CA LEU A 340 6.62 13.90 15.10
C LEU A 340 6.28 14.03 16.57
N LYS A 341 5.32 14.90 16.89
CA LYS A 341 4.88 15.17 18.27
C LYS A 341 3.41 14.82 18.44
N GLU A 342 3.10 14.19 19.55
CA GLU A 342 1.73 14.00 19.99
C GLU A 342 1.21 15.30 20.59
N GLN A 343 -0.06 15.63 20.33
CA GLN A 343 -0.70 16.75 20.98
C GLN A 343 -0.92 16.38 22.45
N ALA A 344 -0.40 17.19 23.38
CA ALA A 344 -0.58 16.94 24.81
C ALA A 344 -2.08 16.85 25.13
N GLU A 345 -2.49 15.83 25.88
CA GLU A 345 -3.85 15.73 26.42
C GLU A 345 -4.10 16.99 27.26
N GLN A 346 -4.99 17.86 26.81
CA GLN A 346 -5.47 18.95 27.64
C GLN A 346 -6.31 18.34 28.75
N ASP A 347 -5.82 18.42 29.98
CA ASP A 347 -6.56 18.05 31.17
C ASP A 347 -7.97 18.66 31.11
N GLN A 348 -8.97 17.77 31.10
CA GLN A 348 -10.39 18.13 31.17
C GLN A 348 -10.72 18.53 32.60
N GLU A 349 -10.23 19.67 33.08
CA GLU A 349 -10.77 20.34 34.25
C GLU A 349 -11.22 21.77 33.87
N GLY A 350 -12.51 21.90 33.69
CA GLY A 350 -13.23 23.16 33.76
C GLY A 350 -13.54 23.89 32.47
N ALA A 351 -14.60 23.48 31.77
CA ALA A 351 -15.42 24.47 31.03
C ALA A 351 -16.82 23.91 30.67
N GLU A 352 -17.69 23.87 31.64
CA GLU A 352 -19.12 24.11 31.37
C GLU A 352 -19.31 25.60 31.14
N LYS A 353 -19.32 26.05 29.89
CA LYS A 353 -19.90 27.35 29.48
C LYS A 353 -20.57 27.19 28.12
N THR A 354 -21.88 27.16 28.13
CA THR A 354 -22.78 27.46 27.01
C THR A 354 -22.47 28.84 26.45
N GLY A 355 -21.77 28.91 25.31
CA GLY A 355 -21.52 30.13 24.54
C GLY A 355 -22.20 30.05 23.18
N THR A 356 -22.83 31.11 22.74
CA THR A 356 -23.42 31.29 21.42
C THR A 356 -22.34 31.41 20.36
N ALA A 357 -22.67 31.16 19.07
CA ALA A 357 -21.74 31.16 17.93
C ALA A 357 -20.86 32.41 17.77
N ALA A 358 -21.24 33.55 18.43
CA ALA A 358 -20.45 34.78 18.42
C ALA A 358 -19.26 34.76 19.38
N ASP A 359 -19.26 33.89 20.42
CA ASP A 359 -18.18 33.81 21.41
C ASP A 359 -17.00 32.92 20.96
N LEU A 360 -17.14 32.20 19.83
CA LEU A 360 -16.10 31.34 19.25
C LEU A 360 -14.94 32.14 18.62
N TYR A 361 -15.11 33.44 18.39
CA TYR A 361 -14.14 34.28 17.67
C TYR A 361 -13.17 35.08 18.57
N ASN A 362 -13.37 35.14 19.88
CA ASN A 362 -12.62 36.08 20.76
C ASN A 362 -11.64 35.46 21.78
N THR A 363 -11.16 34.24 21.59
CA THR A 363 -10.19 33.61 22.52
C THR A 363 -8.75 33.55 21.97
N ASP A 364 -8.25 34.66 21.43
CA ASP A 364 -7.06 34.71 20.57
C ASP A 364 -5.69 34.76 21.25
N THR A 365 -5.56 34.84 22.55
CA THR A 365 -4.26 35.05 23.18
C THR A 365 -3.70 33.85 23.95
N ALA A 366 -4.54 32.99 24.51
CA ALA A 366 -4.06 31.83 25.29
C ALA A 366 -3.81 30.58 24.40
N ALA A 367 -4.55 30.42 23.29
CA ALA A 367 -4.42 29.27 22.39
C ALA A 367 -3.16 29.29 21.49
N ASN A 368 -2.48 30.43 21.40
CA ASN A 368 -1.28 30.58 20.57
C ASN A 368 0.02 30.12 21.23
N ALA A 369 0.08 30.05 22.55
CA ALA A 369 1.28 29.60 23.27
C ALA A 369 1.49 28.08 23.16
N ASP A 370 0.41 27.28 23.23
CA ASP A 370 0.49 25.80 23.14
C ASP A 370 0.63 25.30 21.69
N LYS A 371 0.14 26.06 20.69
CA LYS A 371 0.36 25.75 19.26
C LYS A 371 1.83 25.82 18.83
N ALA A 372 2.70 26.43 19.61
CA ALA A 372 4.11 26.62 19.26
C ALA A 372 4.89 25.29 19.10
N ASP A 373 4.46 24.22 19.74
CA ASP A 373 5.17 22.95 19.76
C ASP A 373 4.73 21.94 18.67
N THR A 374 3.57 22.15 18.03
CA THR A 374 3.01 21.31 16.95
C THR A 374 3.04 21.96 15.57
N ALA A 375 3.79 23.05 15.39
CA ALA A 375 3.92 23.73 14.11
C ALA A 375 4.47 22.80 13.03
N PHE A 376 3.88 22.85 11.83
CA PHE A 376 4.43 22.20 10.63
C PHE A 376 5.67 22.98 10.18
N ARG A 377 6.86 22.45 10.44
CA ARG A 377 8.13 23.04 10.04
C ARG A 377 8.83 22.13 9.08
N VAL A 378 9.19 22.65 7.93
CA VAL A 378 9.93 21.89 6.91
C VAL A 378 11.01 22.77 6.30
N GLN A 379 12.20 22.19 6.13
CA GLN A 379 13.32 22.81 5.43
C GLN A 379 13.66 22.00 4.20
N ASP A 380 13.76 22.71 3.07
CA ASP A 380 14.07 22.10 1.76
C ASP A 380 13.14 20.93 1.40
N LEU A 381 11.84 21.11 1.57
CA LEU A 381 10.80 20.19 1.12
C LEU A 381 10.81 20.08 -0.39
N TYR A 382 10.73 18.86 -0.92
CA TYR A 382 10.58 18.61 -2.35
C TYR A 382 9.54 17.53 -2.64
N HIS A 383 9.06 17.48 -3.86
CA HIS A 383 8.12 16.45 -4.31
C HIS A 383 8.89 15.21 -4.79
N PRO A 384 8.76 14.04 -4.15
CA PRO A 384 9.63 12.88 -4.41
C PRO A 384 9.44 12.24 -5.79
N LEU A 385 8.33 12.50 -6.48
CA LEU A 385 8.08 11.99 -7.84
C LEU A 385 8.71 12.87 -8.95
N LEU A 386 9.23 14.04 -8.62
CA LEU A 386 9.82 14.94 -9.63
C LEU A 386 11.31 14.66 -9.83
N THR A 387 11.74 14.72 -11.07
CA THR A 387 13.16 14.78 -11.42
C THR A 387 13.65 16.21 -11.22
N ASP A 388 14.76 16.40 -10.52
CA ASP A 388 15.35 17.71 -10.20
C ASP A 388 14.36 18.71 -9.56
N PRO A 389 13.69 18.36 -8.43
CA PRO A 389 12.70 19.21 -7.82
C PRO A 389 13.32 20.47 -7.19
N VAL A 390 12.62 21.60 -7.30
CA VAL A 390 12.96 22.81 -6.54
C VAL A 390 12.44 22.67 -5.12
N SER A 391 13.34 22.72 -4.15
CA SER A 391 12.97 22.60 -2.73
C SER A 391 12.48 23.93 -2.16
N ASN A 392 11.55 23.83 -1.17
CA ASN A 392 10.97 24.97 -0.48
C ASN A 392 10.98 24.75 1.04
N SER A 393 11.05 25.83 1.80
CA SER A 393 11.03 25.80 3.26
C SER A 393 9.84 26.59 3.79
N LEU A 394 9.20 26.09 4.85
CA LEU A 394 8.03 26.71 5.46
C LEU A 394 7.96 26.40 6.95
N GLU A 395 7.58 27.40 7.75
CA GLU A 395 7.09 27.21 9.11
C GLU A 395 5.64 27.69 9.16
N ALA A 396 4.69 26.77 9.33
CA ALA A 396 3.27 27.07 9.42
C ALA A 396 2.75 26.81 10.84
N ARG A 397 2.36 27.86 11.53
CA ARG A 397 1.65 27.84 12.82
C ARG A 397 0.17 28.13 12.65
N ARG A 398 -0.20 28.72 11.52
CA ARG A 398 -1.55 29.08 11.09
C ARG A 398 -1.82 28.45 9.72
N PRO A 399 -3.06 28.33 9.32
CA PRO A 399 -3.41 27.96 7.96
C PRO A 399 -2.68 28.83 6.92
N VAL A 400 -2.35 28.26 5.79
CA VAL A 400 -1.56 28.89 4.72
C VAL A 400 -2.40 29.03 3.46
N LEU A 401 -2.42 30.24 2.90
CA LEU A 401 -3.06 30.54 1.63
C LEU A 401 -1.98 30.80 0.56
N LEU A 402 -1.99 29.99 -0.50
CA LEU A 402 -1.04 30.06 -1.61
C LEU A 402 -1.68 30.74 -2.81
N THR A 403 -1.01 31.77 -3.33
CA THR A 403 -1.42 32.48 -4.55
C THR A 403 -0.36 32.38 -5.65
N GLY A 404 -0.71 32.72 -6.87
CA GLY A 404 0.16 32.68 -8.04
C GLY A 404 -0.55 32.16 -9.28
N SER A 405 0.09 32.27 -10.44
CA SER A 405 -0.48 31.81 -11.72
C SER A 405 -0.56 30.28 -11.84
N ASN A 406 -1.26 29.81 -12.87
CA ASN A 406 -1.22 28.38 -13.23
C ASN A 406 0.21 27.99 -13.64
N ALA A 407 0.60 26.77 -13.34
CA ALA A 407 1.95 26.22 -13.54
C ALA A 407 3.07 26.83 -12.67
N SER A 408 2.76 27.75 -11.73
CA SER A 408 3.78 28.34 -10.84
C SER A 408 4.31 27.39 -9.76
N GLY A 409 3.64 26.26 -9.51
CA GLY A 409 4.06 25.25 -8.54
C GLY A 409 3.18 25.11 -7.30
N LYS A 410 2.05 25.84 -7.20
CA LYS A 410 1.12 25.78 -6.04
C LYS A 410 0.65 24.36 -5.72
N SER A 411 0.03 23.69 -6.69
CA SER A 411 -0.49 22.33 -6.55
C SER A 411 0.61 21.32 -6.22
N THR A 412 1.78 21.48 -6.82
CA THR A 412 2.97 20.64 -6.55
C THR A 412 3.44 20.80 -5.11
N PHE A 413 3.46 22.04 -4.60
CA PHE A 413 3.83 22.31 -3.21
C PHE A 413 2.81 21.73 -2.22
N LEU A 414 1.50 21.88 -2.49
CA LEU A 414 0.44 21.27 -1.67
C LEU A 414 0.60 19.76 -1.60
N LYS A 415 0.81 19.09 -2.75
CA LYS A 415 1.07 17.65 -2.81
C LYS A 415 2.34 17.28 -2.04
N ALA A 416 3.43 18.04 -2.21
CA ALA A 416 4.68 17.80 -1.49
C ALA A 416 4.50 17.90 0.04
N ALA A 417 3.76 18.91 0.54
CA ALA A 417 3.49 19.09 1.96
C ALA A 417 2.65 17.93 2.53
N ALA A 418 1.57 17.53 1.84
CA ALA A 418 0.74 16.40 2.23
C ALA A 418 1.51 15.07 2.18
N LEU A 419 2.30 14.83 1.12
CA LEU A 419 3.16 13.65 1.00
C LEU A 419 4.25 13.61 2.09
N CYS A 420 4.85 14.75 2.43
CA CYS A 420 5.83 14.81 3.50
C CYS A 420 5.24 14.34 4.83
N ALA A 421 4.06 14.85 5.20
CA ALA A 421 3.35 14.42 6.40
C ALA A 421 2.97 12.94 6.34
N LEU A 422 2.39 12.49 5.21
CA LEU A 422 1.97 11.11 5.01
C LEU A 422 3.14 10.13 5.11
N LEU A 423 4.20 10.34 4.34
CA LEU A 423 5.37 9.46 4.32
C LEU A 423 6.08 9.45 5.67
N SER A 424 6.13 10.58 6.36
CA SER A 424 6.65 10.67 7.72
C SER A 424 5.90 9.75 8.69
N GLN A 425 4.57 9.69 8.59
CA GLN A 425 3.71 8.87 9.45
C GLN A 425 3.61 7.42 8.98
N SER A 426 3.71 7.16 7.67
CA SER A 426 3.61 5.81 7.10
C SER A 426 4.94 5.06 7.09
N THR A 427 6.05 5.78 6.95
CA THR A 427 7.36 5.17 6.72
C THR A 427 8.46 5.68 7.65
N GLY A 428 8.24 6.76 8.40
CA GLY A 428 9.30 7.41 9.18
C GLY A 428 10.36 8.12 8.32
N ILE A 429 10.08 8.41 7.05
CA ILE A 429 10.99 9.06 6.09
C ILE A 429 10.32 10.32 5.55
N ALA A 430 10.96 11.48 5.71
CA ALA A 430 10.48 12.75 5.18
C ALA A 430 11.33 13.21 3.99
N PRO A 431 10.73 13.54 2.83
CA PRO A 431 11.45 14.08 1.66
C PRO A 431 11.81 15.56 1.86
N ALA A 432 12.67 15.84 2.81
CA ALA A 432 13.12 17.16 3.23
C ALA A 432 14.47 17.07 3.95
N LYS A 433 15.18 18.20 4.15
CA LYS A 433 16.37 18.23 5.01
C LYS A 433 16.02 18.21 6.49
N SER A 434 14.91 18.82 6.88
CA SER A 434 14.33 18.65 8.21
C SER A 434 12.82 18.76 8.15
N TYR A 435 12.14 17.98 8.99
CA TYR A 435 10.69 18.05 9.14
C TYR A 435 10.30 17.80 10.60
N SER A 436 9.44 18.69 11.10
CA SER A 436 8.74 18.48 12.37
C SER A 436 7.28 18.88 12.26
N GLY A 437 6.40 18.13 12.92
CA GLY A 437 4.97 18.38 12.91
C GLY A 437 4.22 17.48 13.89
N ALA A 438 2.91 17.60 13.93
CA ALA A 438 2.05 16.69 14.66
C ALA A 438 1.81 15.38 13.86
N TYR A 439 1.18 14.41 14.51
CA TYR A 439 0.49 13.33 13.81
C TYR A 439 -0.84 13.87 13.29
N TYR A 440 -1.10 13.71 11.99
CA TYR A 440 -2.26 14.28 11.32
C TYR A 440 -3.16 13.19 10.73
N ARG A 441 -4.47 13.44 10.75
CA ARG A 441 -5.41 12.83 9.81
C ARG A 441 -5.37 13.64 8.51
N ILE A 442 -4.88 13.06 7.44
CA ILE A 442 -4.56 13.78 6.20
C ILE A 442 -5.72 13.66 5.22
N TYR A 443 -6.18 14.78 4.72
CA TYR A 443 -7.24 14.88 3.72
C TYR A 443 -6.84 15.87 2.61
N THR A 444 -7.29 15.59 1.39
CA THR A 444 -7.09 16.51 0.27
C THR A 444 -8.36 16.75 -0.52
N SER A 445 -8.41 17.85 -1.25
CA SER A 445 -9.41 18.17 -2.26
C SER A 445 -8.70 18.99 -3.36
N MET A 446 -8.15 18.29 -4.38
CA MET A 446 -7.27 18.93 -5.38
C MET A 446 -7.72 18.67 -6.82
N ALA A 447 -7.65 17.43 -7.28
CA ALA A 447 -7.81 17.07 -8.68
C ALA A 447 -9.11 16.27 -8.90
N LEU A 448 -10.23 16.82 -8.46
CA LEU A 448 -11.52 16.16 -8.63
C LEU A 448 -11.85 16.02 -10.12
N ARG A 449 -12.28 14.81 -10.52
CA ARG A 449 -12.69 14.49 -11.88
C ARG A 449 -14.21 14.32 -11.92
N ASP A 450 -14.82 14.66 -13.06
CA ASP A 450 -16.23 14.35 -13.28
C ASP A 450 -16.48 12.85 -13.09
N SER A 451 -17.42 12.49 -12.22
CA SER A 451 -17.87 11.11 -12.10
C SER A 451 -18.93 10.81 -13.15
N LEU A 452 -18.50 10.46 -14.34
CA LEU A 452 -19.42 10.03 -15.41
C LEU A 452 -20.26 8.80 -15.01
N ARG A 453 -19.79 7.99 -14.06
CA ARG A 453 -20.49 6.80 -13.59
C ARG A 453 -21.68 7.13 -12.68
N ASP A 454 -21.52 8.17 -11.83
CA ASP A 454 -22.54 8.56 -10.85
C ASP A 454 -23.45 9.68 -11.36
N GLY A 455 -23.18 10.23 -12.56
CA GLY A 455 -23.95 11.33 -13.15
C GLY A 455 -23.86 12.64 -12.39
N GLU A 456 -22.85 12.78 -11.51
CA GLU A 456 -22.65 13.98 -10.70
C GLU A 456 -21.75 14.99 -11.42
N SER A 457 -22.14 16.26 -11.38
CA SER A 457 -21.31 17.34 -11.89
C SER A 457 -20.08 17.54 -10.99
N TYR A 458 -18.97 17.96 -11.60
CA TYR A 458 -17.72 18.34 -10.93
C TYR A 458 -17.97 19.20 -9.67
N PHE A 459 -18.85 20.18 -9.75
CA PHE A 459 -19.17 21.10 -8.65
C PHE A 459 -19.79 20.39 -7.43
N ILE A 460 -20.69 19.42 -7.65
CA ILE A 460 -21.29 18.64 -6.55
C ILE A 460 -20.25 17.73 -5.88
N VAL A 461 -19.36 17.12 -6.67
CA VAL A 461 -18.27 16.27 -6.14
C VAL A 461 -17.33 17.11 -5.28
N GLU A 462 -17.01 18.35 -5.71
CA GLU A 462 -16.18 19.29 -4.96
C GLU A 462 -16.82 19.67 -3.62
N ILE A 463 -18.09 20.06 -3.60
CA ILE A 463 -18.84 20.38 -2.38
C ILE A 463 -18.84 19.17 -1.41
N LYS A 464 -19.07 17.97 -1.91
CA LYS A 464 -19.05 16.75 -1.08
C LYS A 464 -17.66 16.50 -0.50
N SER A 465 -16.60 16.71 -1.28
CA SER A 465 -15.22 16.58 -0.82
C SER A 465 -14.89 17.56 0.30
N LEU A 466 -15.24 18.83 0.16
CA LEU A 466 -15.04 19.84 1.20
C LEU A 466 -15.86 19.52 2.46
N ARG A 467 -17.14 19.13 2.30
CA ARG A 467 -17.99 18.70 3.42
C ARG A 467 -17.38 17.53 4.19
N ARG A 468 -16.81 16.53 3.51
CA ARG A 468 -16.11 15.40 4.11
C ARG A 468 -14.98 15.87 5.05
N ILE A 469 -14.16 16.81 4.61
CA ILE A 469 -13.05 17.36 5.40
C ILE A 469 -13.60 18.15 6.60
N LEU A 470 -14.65 18.96 6.41
CA LEU A 470 -15.30 19.71 7.50
C LEU A 470 -15.88 18.78 8.57
N GLN A 471 -16.52 17.68 8.16
CA GLN A 471 -17.03 16.67 9.10
C GLN A 471 -15.91 15.99 9.88
N ALA A 472 -14.79 15.63 9.20
CA ALA A 472 -13.63 15.04 9.85
C ALA A 472 -12.97 16.00 10.86
N SER A 473 -13.02 17.31 10.62
CA SER A 473 -12.45 18.32 11.52
C SER A 473 -13.26 18.53 12.81
N GLY A 474 -14.51 18.09 12.85
CA GLY A 474 -15.42 18.31 13.99
C GLY A 474 -15.93 19.75 14.11
N ASN A 475 -15.61 20.64 13.16
CA ASN A 475 -15.97 22.06 13.20
C ASN A 475 -17.40 22.36 12.70
N VAL A 476 -18.10 21.36 12.20
CA VAL A 476 -19.51 21.50 11.77
C VAL A 476 -20.36 20.48 12.55
N SER A 477 -21.40 20.96 13.21
CA SER A 477 -22.37 20.09 13.88
C SER A 477 -23.09 19.23 12.84
N VAL A 478 -22.88 17.93 12.91
CA VAL A 478 -23.66 16.93 12.17
C VAL A 478 -25.05 16.89 12.77
N SER A 479 -26.10 16.74 11.95
CA SER A 479 -27.48 16.65 12.42
C SER A 479 -27.62 15.55 13.49
N ALA A 480 -28.44 15.80 14.52
CA ALA A 480 -28.60 14.92 15.70
C ALA A 480 -28.91 13.44 15.36
N SER A 481 -29.41 13.14 14.16
CA SER A 481 -29.66 11.79 13.65
C SER A 481 -28.40 11.02 13.25
N GLU A 482 -27.30 11.70 12.93
CA GLU A 482 -26.02 11.08 12.53
C GLU A 482 -25.06 10.95 13.73
N GLN A 483 -25.25 11.71 14.81
CA GLN A 483 -24.43 11.66 16.03
C GLN A 483 -24.63 10.39 16.89
N ALA A 484 -25.73 9.67 16.70
CA ALA A 484 -26.11 8.53 17.55
C ALA A 484 -25.27 7.24 17.31
N VAL A 485 -24.29 7.25 16.39
CA VAL A 485 -23.51 6.05 15.99
C VAL A 485 -22.04 6.14 16.43
N PHE A 486 -21.58 7.21 17.05
CA PHE A 486 -20.18 7.37 17.43
C PHE A 486 -19.80 6.55 18.67
N THR A 487 -18.93 5.56 18.48
CA THR A 487 -18.32 4.76 19.55
C THR A 487 -17.16 5.50 20.22
N GLY A 488 -16.77 5.10 21.45
CA GLY A 488 -15.70 5.78 22.23
C GLY A 488 -14.34 5.91 21.53
N SER A 489 -14.01 5.02 20.57
CA SER A 489 -12.81 5.12 19.73
C SER A 489 -12.85 6.34 18.79
N GLN A 490 -14.02 6.79 18.37
CA GLN A 490 -14.18 7.95 17.50
C GLN A 490 -13.99 9.29 18.24
N GLN A 491 -14.22 9.33 19.55
CA GLN A 491 -13.95 10.53 20.36
C GLN A 491 -12.45 10.79 20.53
N SER A 492 -11.64 9.75 20.74
CA SER A 492 -10.18 9.89 20.80
C SER A 492 -9.57 10.30 19.44
N MET A 493 -10.20 9.89 18.33
CA MET A 493 -9.79 10.28 16.98
C MET A 493 -10.03 11.77 16.68
N GLN A 494 -11.04 12.39 17.26
CA GLN A 494 -11.31 13.82 17.07
C GLN A 494 -10.25 14.73 17.72
N GLN A 495 -9.45 14.22 18.64
CA GLN A 495 -8.34 14.96 19.24
C GLN A 495 -7.14 15.07 18.32
N ILE A 496 -6.98 14.13 17.36
CA ILE A 496 -5.86 14.16 16.40
C ILE A 496 -6.12 15.22 15.34
N PRO A 497 -5.18 16.16 15.12
CA PRO A 497 -5.36 17.26 14.19
C PRO A 497 -5.56 16.78 12.75
N VAL A 498 -6.31 17.56 12.00
CA VAL A 498 -6.50 17.37 10.56
C VAL A 498 -5.50 18.24 9.80
N LEU A 499 -4.74 17.63 8.90
CA LEU A 499 -4.02 18.34 7.85
C LEU A 499 -4.88 18.28 6.58
N CYS A 500 -5.33 19.42 6.08
CA CYS A 500 -6.05 19.44 4.80
C CYS A 500 -5.32 20.30 3.76
N CYS A 501 -5.23 19.75 2.54
CA CYS A 501 -4.67 20.44 1.39
C CYS A 501 -5.74 20.61 0.31
N ILE A 502 -6.02 21.85 -0.07
CA ILE A 502 -7.14 22.20 -0.97
C ILE A 502 -6.57 23.01 -2.13
N ASP A 503 -6.80 22.56 -3.36
CA ASP A 503 -6.37 23.28 -4.56
C ASP A 503 -7.59 23.85 -5.29
N GLU A 504 -7.77 25.17 -5.14
CA GLU A 504 -8.91 25.96 -5.60
C GLU A 504 -10.27 25.51 -5.02
N VAL A 505 -11.00 26.44 -4.44
CA VAL A 505 -12.29 26.19 -3.80
C VAL A 505 -13.41 26.64 -4.71
N LEU A 506 -14.37 25.74 -5.02
CA LEU A 506 -15.61 26.03 -5.77
C LEU A 506 -15.40 26.59 -7.18
N ARG A 507 -14.54 25.95 -7.98
CA ARG A 507 -14.21 26.37 -9.38
C ARG A 507 -15.44 26.52 -10.30
N GLY A 508 -16.51 25.81 -10.06
CA GLY A 508 -17.63 25.62 -10.99
C GLY A 508 -18.77 26.65 -10.88
N THR A 509 -18.59 27.79 -10.17
CA THR A 509 -19.68 28.78 -9.97
C THR A 509 -19.29 30.22 -10.29
N ASN A 510 -20.26 31.14 -10.17
CA ASN A 510 -20.08 32.58 -10.38
C ASN A 510 -19.00 33.15 -9.44
N THR A 511 -18.16 34.07 -9.93
CA THR A 511 -17.00 34.61 -9.20
C THR A 511 -17.39 35.22 -7.85
N VAL A 512 -18.48 35.98 -7.75
CA VAL A 512 -18.89 36.63 -6.49
C VAL A 512 -19.34 35.60 -5.45
N GLU A 513 -20.16 34.62 -5.87
CA GLU A 513 -20.63 33.55 -5.01
C GLU A 513 -19.46 32.63 -4.61
N ARG A 514 -18.54 32.34 -5.54
CA ARG A 514 -17.35 31.55 -5.29
C ARG A 514 -16.49 32.19 -4.21
N ILE A 515 -16.10 33.46 -4.36
CA ILE A 515 -15.26 34.17 -3.40
C ILE A 515 -15.93 34.20 -2.02
N ALA A 516 -17.21 34.53 -1.95
CA ALA A 516 -17.94 34.60 -0.69
C ALA A 516 -18.03 33.25 0.01
N ALA A 517 -18.43 32.20 -0.72
CA ALA A 517 -18.55 30.86 -0.17
C ALA A 517 -17.17 30.24 0.20
N SER A 518 -16.15 30.47 -0.63
CA SER A 518 -14.78 30.04 -0.38
C SER A 518 -14.22 30.68 0.88
N ALA A 519 -14.45 31.99 1.08
CA ALA A 519 -14.00 32.68 2.30
C ALA A 519 -14.58 32.03 3.56
N GLU A 520 -15.90 31.75 3.57
CA GLU A 520 -16.56 31.15 4.74
C GLU A 520 -16.13 29.69 4.96
N ILE A 521 -15.98 28.88 3.91
CA ILE A 521 -15.49 27.51 4.01
C ILE A 521 -14.05 27.49 4.56
N LEU A 522 -13.17 28.35 4.03
CA LEU A 522 -11.78 28.43 4.50
C LEU A 522 -11.69 28.94 5.94
N ARG A 523 -12.56 29.88 6.36
CA ARG A 523 -12.65 30.27 7.78
C ARG A 523 -13.00 29.09 8.69
N CYS A 524 -13.90 28.20 8.26
CA CYS A 524 -14.20 26.98 9.01
C CYS A 524 -12.97 26.07 9.14
N PHE A 525 -12.10 26.00 8.13
CA PHE A 525 -10.83 25.26 8.19
C PHE A 525 -9.74 25.96 9.01
N ALA A 526 -9.89 27.24 9.32
CA ALA A 526 -9.01 27.94 10.26
C ALA A 526 -9.35 27.67 11.74
N GLY A 527 -10.34 26.82 12.01
CA GLY A 527 -10.77 26.44 13.34
C GLY A 527 -9.71 25.65 14.15
N ARG A 528 -10.07 25.28 15.36
CA ARG A 528 -9.22 24.47 16.24
C ARG A 528 -8.96 23.11 15.62
N ASN A 529 -7.77 22.58 15.85
CA ASN A 529 -7.37 21.22 15.46
C ASN A 529 -7.31 20.96 13.94
N VAL A 530 -7.16 22.03 13.13
CA VAL A 530 -7.00 21.95 11.66
C VAL A 530 -5.80 22.78 11.22
N LEU A 531 -4.93 22.20 10.43
CA LEU A 531 -3.92 22.91 9.65
C LEU A 531 -4.31 22.80 8.18
N CYS A 532 -4.70 23.92 7.58
CA CYS A 532 -5.14 23.98 6.20
C CYS A 532 -4.07 24.64 5.32
N PHE A 533 -3.70 23.98 4.24
CA PHE A 533 -2.98 24.56 3.11
C PHE A 533 -3.94 24.70 1.94
N ALA A 534 -4.27 25.93 1.54
CA ALA A 534 -5.16 26.19 0.44
C ALA A 534 -4.44 26.96 -0.66
N ALA A 535 -4.67 26.59 -1.93
CA ALA A 535 -4.24 27.36 -3.08
C ALA A 535 -5.44 28.01 -3.77
N THR A 536 -5.27 29.22 -4.28
CA THR A 536 -6.31 29.97 -4.97
C THR A 536 -5.74 30.90 -6.04
N HIS A 537 -6.58 31.22 -7.02
CA HIS A 537 -6.35 32.30 -7.98
C HIS A 537 -7.09 33.59 -7.62
N ASP A 538 -8.02 33.52 -6.65
CA ASP A 538 -8.80 34.66 -6.21
C ASP A 538 -8.02 35.50 -5.20
N LEU A 539 -7.41 36.60 -5.66
CA LEU A 539 -6.59 37.48 -4.83
C LEU A 539 -7.39 38.15 -3.70
N GLU A 540 -8.68 38.30 -3.87
CA GLU A 540 -9.61 38.85 -2.89
C GLU A 540 -9.58 38.04 -1.58
N LEU A 541 -9.41 36.74 -1.68
CA LEU A 541 -9.33 35.84 -0.52
C LEU A 541 -8.11 36.16 0.36
N THR A 542 -7.01 36.69 -0.18
CA THR A 542 -5.83 37.07 0.59
C THR A 542 -6.13 38.18 1.60
N SER A 543 -7.03 39.10 1.21
CA SER A 543 -7.47 40.19 2.08
C SER A 543 -8.59 39.77 3.02
N LEU A 544 -9.56 38.96 2.53
CA LEU A 544 -10.69 38.47 3.31
C LEU A 544 -10.26 37.51 4.44
N LEU A 545 -9.15 36.76 4.27
CA LEU A 545 -8.67 35.75 5.19
C LEU A 545 -7.37 36.14 5.89
N GLY A 546 -6.83 37.33 5.69
CA GLY A 546 -5.54 37.76 6.24
C GLY A 546 -5.47 37.77 7.79
N ASP A 547 -6.63 37.79 8.45
CA ASP A 547 -6.75 37.64 9.90
C ASP A 547 -6.52 36.21 10.40
N VAL A 548 -6.79 35.17 9.57
CA VAL A 548 -6.75 33.75 9.96
C VAL A 548 -5.77 32.91 9.14
N PHE A 549 -5.37 33.31 7.94
CA PHE A 549 -4.40 32.64 7.08
C PHE A 549 -3.11 33.46 6.92
N ASP A 550 -1.99 32.77 6.86
CA ASP A 550 -0.71 33.34 6.43
C ASP A 550 -0.61 33.24 4.90
N ASN A 551 -0.36 34.37 4.24
CA ASN A 551 -0.28 34.44 2.78
C ASN A 551 1.11 34.13 2.28
N TYR A 552 1.21 33.28 1.26
CA TYR A 552 2.41 32.99 0.49
C TYR A 552 2.09 32.97 -1.00
N HIS A 553 3.11 33.16 -1.83
CA HIS A 553 2.91 33.12 -3.27
C HIS A 553 4.08 32.49 -4.02
N PHE A 554 3.80 32.07 -5.24
CA PHE A 554 4.77 31.69 -6.25
C PHE A 554 4.77 32.75 -7.35
N SER A 555 5.97 33.22 -7.72
CA SER A 555 6.14 34.25 -8.75
C SER A 555 6.69 33.66 -10.04
N GLU A 556 6.29 34.27 -11.14
CA GLU A 556 6.90 34.11 -12.45
C GLU A 556 7.72 35.33 -12.81
N GLU A 557 8.79 35.14 -13.57
CA GLU A 557 9.64 36.17 -14.15
C GLU A 557 9.54 36.10 -15.67
N ILE A 558 9.41 37.26 -16.32
CA ILE A 558 9.42 37.33 -17.77
C ILE A 558 10.78 37.86 -18.21
N GLU A 559 11.62 36.95 -18.72
CA GLU A 559 12.93 37.27 -19.28
C GLU A 559 12.94 37.08 -20.80
N ASN A 560 13.31 38.12 -21.54
CA ASN A 560 13.44 38.08 -23.01
C ASN A 560 12.20 37.59 -23.78
N GLY A 561 11.00 37.78 -23.21
CA GLY A 561 9.74 37.31 -23.79
C GLY A 561 9.38 35.86 -23.45
N ASP A 562 10.23 35.16 -22.70
CA ASP A 562 9.93 33.83 -22.14
C ASP A 562 9.50 33.94 -20.68
N VAL A 563 8.55 33.07 -20.27
CA VAL A 563 8.08 33.00 -18.90
C VAL A 563 8.88 31.93 -18.17
N ARG A 564 9.55 32.34 -17.12
CA ARG A 564 10.29 31.45 -16.22
C ARG A 564 9.60 31.38 -14.86
N PHE A 565 9.35 30.18 -14.40
CA PHE A 565 8.84 29.93 -13.07
C PHE A 565 10.00 29.61 -12.12
N SER A 566 10.11 30.38 -11.04
CA SER A 566 11.14 30.15 -10.02
C SER A 566 10.84 28.90 -9.18
N TYR A 567 9.56 28.48 -9.09
CA TYR A 567 9.04 27.43 -8.22
C TYR A 567 9.42 27.61 -6.74
N ARG A 568 9.74 28.85 -6.33
CA ARG A 568 10.11 29.20 -4.96
C ARG A 568 8.96 29.89 -4.23
N LEU A 569 8.68 29.38 -3.04
CA LEU A 569 7.69 29.93 -2.13
C LEU A 569 8.19 31.26 -1.56
N GLN A 570 7.39 32.31 -1.62
CA GLN A 570 7.69 33.63 -1.09
C GLN A 570 6.59 34.08 -0.12
N PRO A 571 6.93 34.79 0.97
CA PRO A 571 5.93 35.29 1.90
C PRO A 571 5.11 36.44 1.30
N GLY A 572 3.86 36.57 1.76
CA GLY A 572 2.91 37.58 1.32
C GLY A 572 2.05 37.16 0.12
N PRO A 573 1.02 37.94 -0.23
CA PRO A 573 0.15 37.68 -1.36
C PRO A 573 0.85 37.98 -2.70
N SER A 574 0.44 37.30 -3.78
CA SER A 574 0.87 37.66 -5.14
C SER A 574 0.38 39.06 -5.51
N THR A 575 1.29 39.86 -6.06
CA THR A 575 1.00 41.21 -6.56
C THR A 575 0.86 41.26 -8.09
N THR A 576 1.14 40.13 -8.78
CA THR A 576 1.22 40.07 -10.23
C THR A 576 0.04 39.33 -10.86
N CYS A 577 -0.65 39.98 -11.81
CA CYS A 577 -1.62 39.35 -12.69
C CYS A 577 -0.97 39.21 -14.09
N ASN A 578 -0.30 38.09 -14.37
CA ASN A 578 0.53 37.94 -15.57
C ASN A 578 -0.16 37.19 -16.73
N ALA A 579 -1.46 36.84 -16.62
CA ALA A 579 -2.15 36.08 -17.66
C ALA A 579 -2.11 36.78 -19.05
N ILE A 580 -2.30 38.11 -19.07
CA ILE A 580 -2.21 38.88 -20.31
C ILE A 580 -0.80 38.99 -20.84
N ALA A 581 0.20 39.11 -19.95
CA ALA A 581 1.61 39.09 -20.31
C ALA A 581 2.07 37.73 -20.89
N LEU A 582 1.51 36.65 -20.35
CA LEU A 582 1.70 35.27 -20.88
C LEU A 582 1.20 35.13 -22.31
N LEU A 583 0.06 35.74 -22.68
CA LEU A 583 -0.41 35.74 -24.06
C LEU A 583 0.64 36.39 -25.01
N GLY A 584 1.23 37.50 -24.58
CA GLY A 584 2.29 38.17 -25.36
C GLY A 584 3.55 37.29 -25.49
N ALA A 585 3.99 36.65 -24.41
CA ALA A 585 5.15 35.75 -24.39
C ALA A 585 4.95 34.50 -25.28
N LEU A 586 3.70 34.00 -25.37
CA LEU A 586 3.33 32.85 -26.21
C LEU A 586 3.09 33.24 -27.69
N GLY A 587 3.35 34.51 -28.08
CA GLY A 587 3.32 34.96 -29.47
C GLY A 587 1.94 35.37 -29.97
N TYR A 588 0.99 35.66 -29.09
CA TYR A 588 -0.30 36.27 -29.51
C TYR A 588 -0.08 37.68 -30.07
N ASP A 589 -0.96 38.08 -30.98
CA ASP A 589 -0.90 39.40 -31.62
C ASP A 589 -0.86 40.54 -30.59
N ARG A 590 0.05 41.49 -30.78
CA ARG A 590 0.22 42.66 -29.88
C ARG A 590 -1.07 43.45 -29.70
N THR A 591 -1.86 43.61 -30.77
CA THR A 591 -3.12 44.37 -30.72
C THR A 591 -4.15 43.68 -29.82
N LEU A 592 -4.17 42.33 -29.80
CA LEU A 592 -4.99 41.53 -28.89
C LEU A 592 -4.52 41.70 -27.44
N VAL A 593 -3.25 41.56 -27.18
CA VAL A 593 -2.64 41.69 -25.84
C VAL A 593 -2.88 43.10 -25.27
N ASP A 594 -2.66 44.16 -26.05
CA ASP A 594 -2.85 45.53 -25.64
C ASP A 594 -4.33 45.85 -25.40
N SER A 595 -5.24 45.34 -26.24
CA SER A 595 -6.69 45.44 -26.03
C SER A 595 -7.12 44.74 -24.74
N ALA A 596 -6.61 43.53 -24.48
CA ALA A 596 -6.92 42.79 -23.24
C ALA A 596 -6.43 43.57 -22.02
N ARG A 597 -5.22 44.12 -22.06
CA ARG A 597 -4.66 44.95 -20.99
C ARG A 597 -5.51 46.18 -20.72
N THR A 598 -5.85 46.93 -21.80
CA THR A 598 -6.67 48.12 -21.68
C THR A 598 -8.05 47.84 -21.06
N ARG A 599 -8.66 46.70 -21.42
CA ARG A 599 -9.94 46.27 -20.82
C ARG A 599 -9.80 45.91 -19.34
N ALA A 600 -8.73 45.19 -18.98
CA ALA A 600 -8.47 44.83 -17.60
C ALA A 600 -8.21 46.07 -16.72
N ASP A 601 -7.35 47.01 -17.19
CA ASP A 601 -7.05 48.25 -16.48
C ASP A 601 -8.29 49.11 -16.29
N ARG A 602 -9.18 49.19 -17.33
CA ARG A 602 -10.45 49.92 -17.24
C ARG A 602 -11.41 49.27 -16.25
N PHE A 603 -11.53 47.93 -16.25
CA PHE A 603 -12.34 47.21 -15.25
C PHE A 603 -11.87 47.49 -13.84
N LEU A 604 -10.54 47.44 -13.61
CA LEU A 604 -9.96 47.74 -12.29
C LEU A 604 -10.26 49.18 -11.83
N ALA A 605 -10.33 50.12 -12.77
CA ALA A 605 -10.61 51.52 -12.47
C ALA A 605 -12.10 51.81 -12.27
N GLU A 606 -12.99 51.19 -13.05
CA GLU A 606 -14.41 51.53 -13.14
C GLU A 606 -15.36 50.48 -12.51
N GLY A 607 -14.87 49.28 -12.21
CA GLY A 607 -15.66 48.19 -11.64
C GLY A 607 -16.68 47.54 -12.58
N ARG A 608 -16.61 47.85 -13.89
CA ARG A 608 -17.54 47.31 -14.89
C ARG A 608 -16.87 47.06 -16.25
N TRP A 609 -17.30 45.98 -16.93
CA TRP A 609 -16.86 45.67 -18.29
C TRP A 609 -17.52 46.56 -19.33
N GLN A 610 -16.71 47.11 -20.21
CA GLN A 610 -17.17 47.87 -21.40
C GLN A 610 -16.55 47.28 -22.66
#